data_d717da3b48e897019408bd7ac8680d6c
#
_entry.id   d717da3b48e897019408bd7ac8680d6c
#
_cell.length_a   1.000
_cell.length_b   1.000
_cell.length_c   1.000
_cell.angle_alpha   90.00
_cell.angle_beta   90.00
_cell.angle_gamma   90.00
#
_symmetry.space_group_name_H-M   'P 1'
#
loop_
_entity.id
_entity.type
_entity.pdbx_description
1 polymer ?
#
loop_
_entity_poly.entity_id
_entity_poly.type
_entity_poly.pdbx_seq_one_letter_code
_entity_poly.pdbx_strand_id
1 'polypeptide(L)'
;MRLSKSFFKTLREVPNEAEIPSHILLLRAGMIKKTAAGIYSYMPMGRRTFRKIENIIREEMDAKGAQEISTSVLQPGELWEESGRWSAYGPEMWRVNDRNGRGFCLGPTAEEVFTDIIRNDITSYRQLPMMLYQITDKFRDEARPRFGMMRSRDFVMKDNYSFDRDEAGLDESYRMMYDAYTNVFTRCGLTFRPVEADNGAIGGTGSHEFTALCEYGESEICYCEKCDLATTVEKAACVDAEPVEAEMLPMEKVNTPGTKTIEEVADYLQVDKKQTLKALLFETYDEDDKVNGYVAAFVRGDREVNMTKLVNALGVHEYAIVFADEEKMSEKCGCVGGFTGPVGLHDCTIVADSELPGLKNLVAGACEEDYHIKNVNYGRDWEADTVVDIKNLLEGDPCPVCGAPIRHARGVEVGQIFKLGTKYSEPMGATFKDENQKDHPIVMGCYGIGVSRTFQAIIDMPENHDENGIIWPMSVAPYHVIITLMKPDDEVQAQVAEKIYDELGRAGVEVILDDRKERPGVKFKDSELIGIPIRITVGRGAADGMIEYKMRREADKVELSVDEGIAKAIETVNAEKDGRHFFNK
;
A
#
# COMPACT_ATOMS: atom_id res chain seq x y z
N MET A 1 -31.29 -15.07 -2.64
CA MET A 1 -31.44 -14.02 -3.70
C MET A 1 -31.64 -14.70 -5.06
N ARG A 2 -32.43 -14.08 -5.99
CA ARG A 2 -32.63 -14.59 -7.37
C ARG A 2 -31.98 -13.61 -8.35
N LEU A 3 -31.24 -14.13 -9.33
CA LEU A 3 -30.60 -13.29 -10.35
C LEU A 3 -31.60 -12.58 -11.26
N SER A 4 -32.75 -13.17 -11.56
CA SER A 4 -33.84 -12.55 -12.34
C SER A 4 -34.40 -11.28 -11.71
N LYS A 5 -34.22 -11.09 -10.38
CA LYS A 5 -34.66 -9.92 -9.60
C LYS A 5 -33.53 -9.08 -9.04
N SER A 6 -32.29 -9.40 -9.38
CA SER A 6 -31.10 -8.70 -8.90
C SER A 6 -30.72 -7.57 -9.86
N PHE A 7 -30.24 -6.45 -9.31
CA PHE A 7 -29.54 -5.43 -10.09
C PHE A 7 -28.14 -5.96 -10.44
N PHE A 8 -28.09 -6.71 -11.55
CA PHE A 8 -26.90 -7.44 -11.97
C PHE A 8 -26.68 -7.30 -13.48
N LYS A 9 -25.46 -6.97 -13.86
CA LYS A 9 -25.05 -6.88 -15.26
C LYS A 9 -23.55 -7.13 -15.39
N THR A 10 -23.18 -8.10 -16.20
CA THR A 10 -21.80 -8.36 -16.61
C THR A 10 -21.46 -7.63 -17.91
N LEU A 11 -20.18 -7.37 -18.13
CA LEU A 11 -19.65 -6.83 -19.38
C LEU A 11 -18.87 -7.92 -20.11
N ARG A 12 -19.07 -8.01 -21.44
CA ARG A 12 -18.31 -8.95 -22.29
C ARG A 12 -16.92 -8.43 -22.62
N GLU A 13 -16.84 -7.13 -22.91
CA GLU A 13 -15.61 -6.46 -23.33
C GLU A 13 -14.85 -5.91 -22.12
N VAL A 14 -13.54 -5.77 -22.28
CA VAL A 14 -12.68 -5.13 -21.29
C VAL A 14 -12.88 -3.63 -21.43
N PRO A 15 -13.20 -2.91 -20.34
CA PRO A 15 -13.26 -1.44 -20.35
C PRO A 15 -11.90 -0.84 -20.70
N ASN A 16 -11.87 0.16 -21.58
CA ASN A 16 -10.64 0.77 -22.08
C ASN A 16 -9.76 1.41 -20.99
N GLU A 17 -10.37 1.80 -19.87
CA GLU A 17 -9.68 2.41 -18.73
C GLU A 17 -9.10 1.43 -17.73
N ALA A 18 -9.33 0.14 -17.90
CA ALA A 18 -8.90 -0.88 -16.94
C ALA A 18 -7.65 -1.61 -17.47
N GLU A 19 -6.57 -1.55 -16.69
CA GLU A 19 -5.25 -2.03 -17.09
C GLU A 19 -4.84 -3.32 -16.36
N ILE A 20 -5.18 -3.46 -15.08
CA ILE A 20 -4.80 -4.61 -14.25
C ILE A 20 -5.96 -5.60 -14.09
N PRO A 21 -5.67 -6.90 -13.84
CA PRO A 21 -6.68 -7.96 -13.77
C PRO A 21 -7.83 -7.67 -12.82
N SER A 22 -7.53 -7.24 -11.59
CA SER A 22 -8.56 -6.94 -10.58
C SER A 22 -9.51 -5.83 -11.04
N HIS A 23 -9.00 -4.73 -11.59
CA HIS A 23 -9.82 -3.62 -12.09
C HIS A 23 -10.71 -4.07 -13.25
N ILE A 24 -10.14 -4.82 -14.21
CA ILE A 24 -10.87 -5.41 -15.34
C ILE A 24 -12.00 -6.30 -14.84
N LEU A 25 -11.70 -7.23 -13.96
CA LEU A 25 -12.65 -8.22 -13.48
C LEU A 25 -13.76 -7.62 -12.62
N LEU A 26 -13.44 -6.67 -11.73
CA LEU A 26 -14.44 -5.98 -10.92
C LEU A 26 -15.46 -5.20 -11.77
N LEU A 27 -15.02 -4.52 -12.81
CA LEU A 27 -15.90 -3.82 -13.75
C LEU A 27 -16.72 -4.81 -14.59
N ARG A 28 -16.08 -5.85 -15.14
CA ARG A 28 -16.74 -6.85 -15.97
C ARG A 28 -17.76 -7.68 -15.19
N ALA A 29 -17.44 -8.07 -13.96
CA ALA A 29 -18.34 -8.80 -13.07
C ALA A 29 -19.46 -7.92 -12.49
N GLY A 30 -19.47 -6.61 -12.78
CA GLY A 30 -20.46 -5.68 -12.24
C GLY A 30 -20.39 -5.52 -10.71
N MET A 31 -19.19 -5.64 -10.13
CA MET A 31 -18.94 -5.46 -8.70
C MET A 31 -18.83 -3.99 -8.34
N ILE A 32 -18.23 -3.20 -9.23
CA ILE A 32 -18.07 -1.76 -9.10
C ILE A 32 -18.51 -1.05 -10.38
N LYS A 33 -18.75 0.25 -10.26
CA LYS A 33 -19.04 1.13 -11.39
C LYS A 33 -18.30 2.45 -11.19
N LYS A 34 -17.55 2.88 -12.19
CA LYS A 34 -16.86 4.16 -12.21
C LYS A 34 -17.85 5.32 -12.29
N THR A 35 -17.72 6.28 -11.41
CA THR A 35 -18.49 7.54 -11.40
C THR A 35 -17.66 8.66 -12.01
N ALA A 36 -16.39 8.77 -11.60
CA ALA A 36 -15.39 9.69 -12.12
C ALA A 36 -13.98 9.06 -11.97
N ALA A 37 -12.94 9.76 -12.41
CA ALA A 37 -11.56 9.31 -12.23
C ALA A 37 -11.23 9.18 -10.72
N GLY A 38 -10.89 7.98 -10.27
CA GLY A 38 -10.63 7.66 -8.87
C GLY A 38 -11.86 7.62 -7.95
N ILE A 39 -13.08 7.62 -8.51
CA ILE A 39 -14.33 7.57 -7.73
C ILE A 39 -15.21 6.43 -8.26
N TYR A 40 -15.56 5.49 -7.38
CA TYR A 40 -16.28 4.27 -7.73
C TYR A 40 -17.49 4.04 -6.82
N SER A 41 -18.56 3.49 -7.41
CA SER A 41 -19.72 3.00 -6.67
C SER A 41 -19.66 1.49 -6.54
N TYR A 42 -19.91 0.96 -5.35
CA TYR A 42 -20.00 -0.48 -5.11
C TYR A 42 -21.39 -1.01 -5.48
N MET A 43 -21.44 -1.94 -6.41
CA MET A 43 -22.69 -2.58 -6.83
C MET A 43 -23.09 -3.68 -5.85
N PRO A 44 -24.33 -4.21 -5.90
CA PRO A 44 -24.86 -5.11 -4.86
C PRO A 44 -23.94 -6.29 -4.52
N MET A 45 -23.32 -6.96 -5.50
CA MET A 45 -22.41 -8.07 -5.24
C MET A 45 -21.08 -7.59 -4.65
N GLY A 46 -20.49 -6.54 -5.21
CA GLY A 46 -19.28 -5.94 -4.67
C GLY A 46 -19.48 -5.44 -3.23
N ARG A 47 -20.63 -4.82 -2.91
CA ARG A 47 -20.93 -4.36 -1.55
C ARG A 47 -21.11 -5.53 -0.56
N ARG A 48 -21.56 -6.72 -1.03
CA ARG A 48 -21.60 -7.91 -0.15
C ARG A 48 -20.21 -8.38 0.25
N THR A 49 -19.30 -8.54 -0.73
CA THR A 49 -17.89 -8.88 -0.46
C THR A 49 -17.24 -7.83 0.45
N PHE A 50 -17.45 -6.56 0.15
CA PHE A 50 -16.91 -5.46 0.92
C PHE A 50 -17.34 -5.53 2.41
N ARG A 51 -18.64 -5.78 2.68
CA ARG A 51 -19.15 -5.97 4.05
C ARG A 51 -18.53 -7.15 4.78
N LYS A 52 -18.20 -8.23 4.07
CA LYS A 52 -17.53 -9.38 4.69
C LYS A 52 -16.11 -9.03 5.12
N ILE A 53 -15.39 -8.25 4.31
CA ILE A 53 -14.07 -7.71 4.68
C ILE A 53 -14.19 -6.79 5.89
N GLU A 54 -15.14 -5.85 5.88
CA GLU A 54 -15.43 -4.99 7.04
C GLU A 54 -15.72 -5.81 8.31
N ASN A 55 -16.48 -6.91 8.19
CA ASN A 55 -16.81 -7.75 9.35
C ASN A 55 -15.60 -8.54 9.87
N ILE A 56 -14.76 -9.08 8.98
CA ILE A 56 -13.50 -9.73 9.39
C ILE A 56 -12.64 -8.73 10.17
N ILE A 57 -12.55 -7.49 9.68
CA ILE A 57 -11.80 -6.42 10.36
C ILE A 57 -12.38 -6.15 11.75
N ARG A 58 -13.72 -5.99 11.88
CA ARG A 58 -14.38 -5.76 13.19
C ARG A 58 -14.08 -6.89 14.17
N GLU A 59 -14.25 -8.13 13.73
CA GLU A 59 -13.99 -9.30 14.57
C GLU A 59 -12.56 -9.33 15.13
N GLU A 60 -11.57 -8.99 14.31
CA GLU A 60 -10.16 -8.98 14.75
C GLU A 60 -9.83 -7.74 15.61
N MET A 61 -10.45 -6.58 15.36
CA MET A 61 -10.29 -5.39 16.21
C MET A 61 -10.94 -5.59 17.58
N ASP A 62 -12.20 -6.05 17.61
CA ASP A 62 -12.95 -6.31 18.84
C ASP A 62 -12.27 -7.38 19.69
N ALA A 63 -11.69 -8.43 19.06
CA ALA A 63 -10.92 -9.47 19.75
C ALA A 63 -9.67 -8.95 20.46
N LYS A 64 -9.15 -7.78 20.06
CA LYS A 64 -8.04 -7.08 20.71
C LYS A 64 -8.51 -6.01 21.70
N GLY A 65 -9.82 -5.87 21.91
CA GLY A 65 -10.42 -4.90 22.85
C GLY A 65 -10.54 -3.48 22.28
N ALA A 66 -10.32 -3.27 21.00
CA ALA A 66 -10.59 -1.99 20.36
C ALA A 66 -12.10 -1.75 20.25
N GLN A 67 -12.54 -0.50 20.33
CA GLN A 67 -13.96 -0.11 20.35
C GLN A 67 -14.30 0.70 19.09
N GLU A 68 -15.35 0.30 18.38
CA GLU A 68 -15.80 1.02 17.18
C GLU A 68 -16.51 2.32 17.53
N ILE A 69 -16.08 3.42 16.92
CA ILE A 69 -16.78 4.71 16.95
C ILE A 69 -17.03 5.17 15.51
N SER A 70 -17.74 6.27 15.33
CA SER A 70 -17.94 6.91 14.03
C SER A 70 -17.76 8.41 14.18
N THR A 71 -16.78 8.95 13.45
CA THR A 71 -16.52 10.39 13.43
C THR A 71 -17.01 11.02 12.13
N SER A 72 -17.08 12.36 12.10
CA SER A 72 -17.41 13.10 10.88
C SER A 72 -16.26 13.02 9.86
N VAL A 73 -16.59 12.83 8.60
CA VAL A 73 -15.64 12.94 7.49
C VAL A 73 -15.25 14.40 7.26
N LEU A 74 -16.18 15.34 7.46
CA LEU A 74 -15.91 16.78 7.41
C LEU A 74 -15.26 17.20 8.73
N GLN A 75 -14.01 17.63 8.69
CA GLN A 75 -13.19 17.93 9.85
C GLN A 75 -12.86 19.43 9.93
N PRO A 76 -12.93 20.04 11.14
CA PRO A 76 -12.56 21.45 11.33
C PRO A 76 -11.08 21.70 11.04
N GLY A 77 -10.78 22.78 10.32
CA GLY A 77 -9.39 23.17 9.99
C GLY A 77 -8.58 23.50 11.25
N GLU A 78 -9.23 24.03 12.30
CA GLU A 78 -8.55 24.38 13.56
C GLU A 78 -7.82 23.19 14.20
N LEU A 79 -8.35 21.96 14.11
CA LEU A 79 -7.68 20.77 14.65
C LEU A 79 -6.38 20.45 13.90
N TRP A 80 -6.38 20.67 12.60
CA TRP A 80 -5.21 20.48 11.74
C TRP A 80 -4.17 21.59 11.91
N GLU A 81 -4.62 22.80 12.25
CA GLU A 81 -3.74 23.91 12.63
C GLU A 81 -3.06 23.62 13.97
N GLU A 82 -3.80 23.10 14.98
CA GLU A 82 -3.25 22.70 16.28
C GLU A 82 -2.14 21.64 16.14
N SER A 83 -2.30 20.66 15.27
CA SER A 83 -1.29 19.62 15.00
C SER A 83 -0.13 20.08 14.11
N GLY A 84 -0.25 21.28 13.50
CA GLY A 84 0.70 21.81 12.52
C GLY A 84 0.60 21.17 11.13
N ARG A 85 -0.39 20.30 10.88
CA ARG A 85 -0.53 19.57 9.61
C ARG A 85 -1.38 20.28 8.55
N TRP A 86 -2.05 21.39 8.88
CA TRP A 86 -2.89 22.10 7.90
C TRP A 86 -2.12 22.48 6.63
N SER A 87 -0.91 23.01 6.78
CA SER A 87 -0.02 23.35 5.65
C SER A 87 0.82 22.15 5.22
N ALA A 88 1.37 21.40 6.18
CA ALA A 88 2.33 20.33 5.93
C ALA A 88 1.77 19.11 5.19
N TYR A 89 0.44 18.87 5.23
CA TYR A 89 -0.18 17.75 4.51
C TYR A 89 -0.13 17.91 2.98
N GLY A 90 0.07 19.13 2.49
CA GLY A 90 0.22 19.39 1.07
C GLY A 90 -1.11 19.43 0.27
N PRO A 91 -1.02 19.34 -1.08
CA PRO A 91 -2.15 19.55 -1.99
C PRO A 91 -3.17 18.40 -2.02
N GLU A 92 -2.83 17.24 -1.48
CA GLU A 92 -3.74 16.08 -1.45
C GLU A 92 -4.91 16.25 -0.47
N MET A 93 -4.83 17.21 0.45
CA MET A 93 -5.93 17.53 1.34
C MET A 93 -7.00 18.33 0.63
N TRP A 94 -8.23 17.82 0.58
CA TRP A 94 -9.40 18.55 0.08
C TRP A 94 -9.88 19.57 1.11
N ARG A 95 -9.50 20.85 0.93
CA ARG A 95 -9.91 21.96 1.77
C ARG A 95 -11.18 22.58 1.24
N VAL A 96 -12.14 22.85 2.13
CA VAL A 96 -13.44 23.47 1.82
C VAL A 96 -13.77 24.55 2.85
N ASN A 97 -14.57 25.54 2.47
CA ASN A 97 -15.03 26.57 3.38
C ASN A 97 -16.54 26.48 3.57
N ASP A 98 -17.01 26.74 4.79
CA ASP A 98 -18.42 26.92 5.04
C ASP A 98 -18.91 28.30 4.53
N ARG A 99 -20.22 28.55 4.67
CA ARG A 99 -20.83 29.83 4.23
C ARG A 99 -20.33 31.05 5.00
N ASN A 100 -19.71 30.83 6.17
CA ASN A 100 -19.16 31.89 7.03
C ASN A 100 -17.64 32.06 6.81
N GLY A 101 -17.06 31.33 5.89
CA GLY A 101 -15.63 31.38 5.57
C GLY A 101 -14.73 30.56 6.51
N ARG A 102 -15.29 29.69 7.37
CA ARG A 102 -14.49 28.81 8.23
C ARG A 102 -13.94 27.66 7.41
N GLY A 103 -12.65 27.35 7.60
CA GLY A 103 -11.96 26.27 6.94
C GLY A 103 -12.33 24.90 7.49
N PHE A 104 -12.53 23.94 6.61
CA PHE A 104 -12.71 22.52 6.88
C PHE A 104 -11.89 21.71 5.87
N CYS A 105 -11.70 20.42 6.14
CA CYS A 105 -11.24 19.48 5.12
C CYS A 105 -12.14 18.24 5.06
N LEU A 106 -12.13 17.56 3.90
CA LEU A 106 -12.58 16.18 3.84
C LEU A 106 -11.44 15.31 4.36
N GLY A 107 -11.63 14.63 5.49
CA GLY A 107 -10.57 13.96 6.24
C GLY A 107 -9.80 12.92 5.41
N PRO A 108 -8.50 13.14 5.14
CA PRO A 108 -7.65 12.12 4.54
C PRO A 108 -7.20 11.05 5.54
N THR A 109 -7.29 11.37 6.82
CA THR A 109 -7.00 10.56 8.02
C THR A 109 -7.70 11.21 9.22
N ALA A 110 -7.55 10.73 10.46
CA ALA A 110 -8.31 11.25 11.61
C ALA A 110 -7.52 11.32 12.93
N GLU A 111 -6.19 11.40 12.91
CA GLU A 111 -5.35 11.53 14.12
C GLU A 111 -5.84 12.69 14.98
N GLU A 112 -6.06 13.85 14.37
CA GLU A 112 -6.50 15.07 15.06
C GLU A 112 -7.86 14.90 15.71
N VAL A 113 -8.83 14.30 14.98
CA VAL A 113 -10.20 14.11 15.47
C VAL A 113 -10.21 13.14 16.66
N PHE A 114 -9.48 12.05 16.59
CA PHE A 114 -9.39 11.10 17.70
C PHE A 114 -8.67 11.69 18.90
N THR A 115 -7.62 12.49 18.69
CA THR A 115 -6.94 13.22 19.76
C THR A 115 -7.88 14.23 20.43
N ASP A 116 -8.70 14.96 19.65
CA ASP A 116 -9.69 15.90 20.17
C ASP A 116 -10.76 15.20 21.02
N ILE A 117 -11.26 14.03 20.57
CA ILE A 117 -12.26 13.25 21.31
C ILE A 117 -11.71 12.85 22.69
N ILE A 118 -10.46 12.37 22.76
CA ILE A 118 -9.94 11.81 24.02
C ILE A 118 -9.33 12.83 24.96
N ARG A 119 -8.87 14.00 24.47
CA ARG A 119 -8.08 14.96 25.26
C ARG A 119 -8.79 15.51 26.50
N ASN A 120 -10.14 15.50 26.52
CA ASN A 120 -10.93 15.93 27.66
C ASN A 120 -11.53 14.76 28.47
N ASP A 121 -11.61 13.57 27.88
CA ASP A 121 -12.27 12.41 28.48
C ASP A 121 -11.28 11.48 29.18
N ILE A 122 -10.04 11.39 28.69
CA ILE A 122 -8.95 10.65 29.33
C ILE A 122 -8.15 11.61 30.22
N THR A 123 -8.40 11.55 31.52
CA THR A 123 -7.76 12.44 32.50
C THR A 123 -6.89 11.71 33.51
N SER A 124 -6.92 10.36 33.53
CA SER A 124 -6.21 9.53 34.51
C SER A 124 -5.54 8.32 33.85
N TYR A 125 -4.37 7.98 34.30
CA TYR A 125 -3.65 6.75 33.91
C TYR A 125 -4.48 5.46 34.02
N ARG A 126 -5.52 5.44 34.86
CA ARG A 126 -6.40 4.27 35.04
C ARG A 126 -7.29 3.99 33.84
N GLN A 127 -7.46 4.97 32.96
CA GLN A 127 -8.27 4.86 31.72
C GLN A 127 -7.43 4.33 30.55
N LEU A 128 -6.12 4.22 30.73
CA LEU A 128 -5.17 3.73 29.73
C LEU A 128 -4.68 2.31 30.04
N PRO A 129 -4.36 1.46 29.06
CA PRO A 129 -4.44 1.74 27.62
C PRO A 129 -5.88 1.73 27.08
N MET A 130 -6.12 2.42 25.97
CA MET A 130 -7.41 2.43 25.25
C MET A 130 -7.17 2.38 23.76
N MET A 131 -8.08 1.72 23.02
CA MET A 131 -8.07 1.68 21.55
C MET A 131 -9.46 2.04 21.02
N LEU A 132 -9.48 2.96 20.07
CA LEU A 132 -10.70 3.37 19.36
C LEU A 132 -10.48 3.23 17.86
N TYR A 133 -11.46 2.69 17.12
CA TYR A 133 -11.37 2.58 15.67
C TYR A 133 -12.66 2.98 14.97
N GLN A 134 -12.55 3.24 13.67
CA GLN A 134 -13.67 3.44 12.77
C GLN A 134 -13.45 2.78 11.43
N ILE A 135 -14.53 2.55 10.68
CA ILE A 135 -14.50 2.19 9.26
C ILE A 135 -15.30 3.25 8.52
N THR A 136 -14.61 4.14 7.80
CA THR A 136 -15.25 5.31 7.19
C THR A 136 -14.56 5.73 5.90
N ASP A 137 -15.25 6.57 5.12
CA ASP A 137 -14.72 7.16 3.90
C ASP A 137 -13.57 8.12 4.23
N LYS A 138 -12.57 8.13 3.35
CA LYS A 138 -11.44 9.05 3.35
C LYS A 138 -11.30 9.67 1.97
N PHE A 139 -10.77 10.89 1.93
CA PHE A 139 -10.63 11.65 0.70
C PHE A 139 -9.21 12.17 0.55
N ARG A 140 -8.59 11.85 -0.60
CA ARG A 140 -7.30 12.41 -1.00
C ARG A 140 -7.40 12.90 -2.43
N ASP A 141 -6.97 14.15 -2.70
CA ASP A 141 -6.97 14.71 -4.06
C ASP A 141 -5.79 14.13 -4.85
N GLU A 142 -5.89 12.85 -5.12
CA GLU A 142 -4.89 12.09 -5.84
C GLU A 142 -4.70 12.68 -7.25
N ALA A 143 -3.50 13.15 -7.55
CA ALA A 143 -3.18 13.82 -8.81
C ALA A 143 -3.36 12.88 -10.02
N ARG A 144 -3.02 11.60 -9.86
CA ARG A 144 -3.09 10.58 -10.92
C ARG A 144 -3.75 9.30 -10.41
N PRO A 145 -5.09 9.30 -10.22
CA PRO A 145 -5.80 8.09 -9.82
C PRO A 145 -5.70 7.04 -10.94
N ARG A 146 -5.32 5.81 -10.56
CA ARG A 146 -5.10 4.70 -11.50
C ARG A 146 -5.39 3.36 -10.85
N PHE A 147 -5.48 2.32 -11.67
CA PHE A 147 -5.70 0.94 -11.24
C PHE A 147 -6.93 0.74 -10.35
N GLY A 148 -8.05 1.44 -10.67
CA GLY A 148 -9.30 1.27 -9.93
C GLY A 148 -9.22 1.83 -8.50
N MET A 149 -9.46 0.98 -7.52
CA MET A 149 -9.44 1.35 -6.09
C MET A 149 -8.07 1.21 -5.43
N MET A 150 -7.02 0.81 -6.17
CA MET A 150 -5.66 0.78 -5.66
C MET A 150 -5.17 2.19 -5.31
N ARG A 151 -5.46 3.15 -6.19
CA ARG A 151 -5.14 4.57 -6.02
C ARG A 151 -6.33 5.44 -6.41
N SER A 152 -7.25 5.60 -5.48
CA SER A 152 -8.52 6.32 -5.65
C SER A 152 -8.57 7.58 -4.81
N ARG A 153 -9.46 8.52 -5.17
CA ARG A 153 -9.68 9.79 -4.47
C ARG A 153 -10.66 9.66 -3.31
N ASP A 154 -11.58 8.71 -3.45
CA ASP A 154 -12.62 8.37 -2.48
C ASP A 154 -12.47 6.89 -2.17
N PHE A 155 -12.22 6.55 -0.91
CA PHE A 155 -11.97 5.17 -0.48
C PHE A 155 -12.35 4.96 0.98
N VAL A 156 -12.65 3.71 1.34
CA VAL A 156 -12.95 3.34 2.72
C VAL A 156 -11.68 2.81 3.40
N MET A 157 -11.43 3.33 4.58
CA MET A 157 -10.33 2.90 5.45
C MET A 157 -10.87 2.51 6.83
N LYS A 158 -10.31 1.46 7.42
CA LYS A 158 -10.35 1.26 8.86
C LYS A 158 -9.14 1.97 9.44
N ASP A 159 -9.37 2.92 10.29
CA ASP A 159 -8.34 3.58 11.07
C ASP A 159 -8.60 3.36 12.57
N ASN A 160 -7.57 2.86 13.26
CA ASN A 160 -7.56 2.60 14.70
C ASN A 160 -6.44 3.42 15.34
N TYR A 161 -6.69 3.89 16.56
CA TYR A 161 -5.75 4.66 17.35
C TYR A 161 -5.63 4.04 18.74
N SER A 162 -4.38 3.81 19.19
CA SER A 162 -4.12 3.46 20.58
C SER A 162 -3.69 4.67 21.36
N PHE A 163 -4.07 4.66 22.64
CA PHE A 163 -3.75 5.68 23.62
C PHE A 163 -3.12 4.96 24.81
N ASP A 164 -1.83 5.23 25.04
CA ASP A 164 -0.99 4.50 25.95
C ASP A 164 -0.33 5.45 26.96
N ARG A 165 0.17 4.93 28.08
CA ARG A 165 0.82 5.74 29.12
C ARG A 165 2.26 6.09 28.77
N ASP A 166 2.93 5.19 28.05
CA ASP A 166 4.34 5.25 27.77
C ASP A 166 4.68 4.41 26.53
N GLU A 167 5.93 4.45 26.11
CA GLU A 167 6.43 3.71 24.95
C GLU A 167 6.28 2.18 25.11
N ALA A 168 6.38 1.65 26.34
CA ALA A 168 6.20 0.22 26.58
C ALA A 168 4.74 -0.20 26.33
N GLY A 169 3.77 0.62 26.74
CA GLY A 169 2.35 0.41 26.43
C GLY A 169 2.09 0.50 24.92
N LEU A 170 2.70 1.49 24.25
CA LEU A 170 2.63 1.61 22.79
C LEU A 170 3.19 0.37 22.09
N ASP A 171 4.30 -0.20 22.58
CA ASP A 171 4.88 -1.43 22.02
C ASP A 171 3.94 -2.62 22.12
N GLU A 172 3.21 -2.74 23.23
CA GLU A 172 2.18 -3.78 23.41
C GLU A 172 1.00 -3.58 22.46
N SER A 173 0.47 -2.36 22.39
CA SER A 173 -0.61 -1.98 21.47
C SER A 173 -0.22 -2.22 20.01
N TYR A 174 1.00 -1.86 19.64
CA TYR A 174 1.56 -2.07 18.31
C TYR A 174 1.63 -3.57 17.94
N ARG A 175 2.12 -4.41 18.85
CA ARG A 175 2.18 -5.86 18.64
C ARG A 175 0.79 -6.47 18.51
N MET A 176 -0.18 -6.05 19.34
CA MET A 176 -1.55 -6.51 19.23
C MET A 176 -2.15 -6.19 17.87
N MET A 177 -1.87 -4.99 17.31
CA MET A 177 -2.35 -4.59 15.99
C MET A 177 -1.61 -5.30 14.86
N TYR A 178 -0.31 -5.56 15.01
CA TYR A 178 0.44 -6.39 14.07
C TYR A 178 -0.18 -7.78 13.90
N ASP A 179 -0.51 -8.45 15.04
CA ASP A 179 -1.17 -9.76 15.03
C ASP A 179 -2.58 -9.69 14.42
N ALA A 180 -3.36 -8.66 14.79
CA ALA A 180 -4.71 -8.48 14.26
C ALA A 180 -4.70 -8.28 12.74
N TYR A 181 -3.77 -7.49 12.21
CA TYR A 181 -3.62 -7.27 10.76
C TYR A 181 -3.20 -8.54 10.03
N THR A 182 -2.26 -9.28 10.61
CA THR A 182 -1.87 -10.60 10.11
C THR A 182 -3.09 -11.51 9.98
N ASN A 183 -3.95 -11.55 11.00
CA ASN A 183 -5.17 -12.33 10.98
C ASN A 183 -6.16 -11.83 9.92
N VAL A 184 -6.40 -10.52 9.84
CA VAL A 184 -7.33 -9.93 8.86
C VAL A 184 -6.94 -10.33 7.44
N PHE A 185 -5.70 -10.11 7.05
CA PHE A 185 -5.25 -10.36 5.68
C PHE A 185 -5.19 -11.86 5.36
N THR A 186 -4.77 -12.69 6.32
CA THR A 186 -4.82 -14.16 6.17
C THR A 186 -6.26 -14.63 5.96
N ARG A 187 -7.20 -14.20 6.79
CA ARG A 187 -8.63 -14.56 6.66
C ARG A 187 -9.26 -14.06 5.36
N CYS A 188 -8.76 -12.97 4.80
CA CYS A 188 -9.17 -12.46 3.49
C CYS A 188 -8.56 -13.24 2.32
N GLY A 189 -7.62 -14.18 2.57
CA GLY A 189 -6.97 -14.98 1.54
C GLY A 189 -5.91 -14.21 0.75
N LEU A 190 -5.20 -13.28 1.41
CA LEU A 190 -4.07 -12.58 0.83
C LEU A 190 -2.75 -13.29 1.13
N THR A 191 -1.88 -13.35 0.13
CA THR A 191 -0.46 -13.64 0.30
C THR A 191 0.25 -12.31 0.49
N PHE A 192 0.79 -12.06 1.67
CA PHE A 192 1.35 -10.76 2.04
C PHE A 192 2.62 -10.91 2.87
N ARG A 193 3.36 -9.80 2.99
CA ARG A 193 4.52 -9.69 3.86
C ARG A 193 4.45 -8.38 4.66
N PRO A 194 4.55 -8.42 5.99
CA PRO A 194 4.82 -7.23 6.79
C PRO A 194 6.26 -6.77 6.54
N VAL A 195 6.45 -5.49 6.27
CA VAL A 195 7.77 -4.91 5.98
C VAL A 195 7.97 -3.63 6.78
N GLU A 196 9.19 -3.37 7.24
CA GLU A 196 9.52 -2.06 7.81
C GLU A 196 9.40 -0.98 6.74
N ALA A 197 8.79 0.14 7.11
CA ALA A 197 8.51 1.24 6.20
C ALA A 197 8.89 2.60 6.78
N ASP A 198 8.98 3.60 5.91
CA ASP A 198 9.12 4.99 6.33
C ASP A 198 7.79 5.52 6.92
N ASN A 199 7.86 6.50 7.80
CA ASN A 199 6.69 7.04 8.49
C ASN A 199 5.99 8.16 7.68
N GLY A 200 6.62 8.71 6.67
CA GLY A 200 6.07 9.77 5.81
C GLY A 200 5.49 10.96 6.56
N ALA A 201 4.45 11.57 6.01
CA ALA A 201 3.75 12.72 6.59
C ALA A 201 3.03 12.42 7.92
N ILE A 202 2.73 11.15 8.21
CA ILE A 202 2.13 10.74 9.49
C ILE A 202 3.15 10.92 10.63
N GLY A 203 4.43 10.60 10.37
CA GLY A 203 5.55 10.74 11.31
C GLY A 203 5.55 9.67 12.41
N GLY A 204 6.30 9.92 13.48
CA GLY A 204 6.52 8.94 14.55
C GLY A 204 7.89 8.24 14.44
N THR A 205 8.09 7.14 15.18
CA THR A 205 9.41 6.51 15.36
C THR A 205 9.56 5.15 14.68
N GLY A 206 8.49 4.57 14.15
CA GLY A 206 8.54 3.28 13.47
C GLY A 206 7.21 2.89 12.84
N SER A 207 7.29 2.17 11.73
CA SER A 207 6.11 1.63 11.05
C SER A 207 6.38 0.29 10.35
N HIS A 208 5.30 -0.47 10.15
CA HIS A 208 5.28 -1.62 9.25
C HIS A 208 4.11 -1.50 8.28
N GLU A 209 4.41 -1.73 7.01
CA GLU A 209 3.41 -1.94 5.97
C GLU A 209 3.10 -3.42 5.81
N PHE A 210 1.83 -3.74 5.58
CA PHE A 210 1.39 -5.06 5.15
C PHE A 210 1.23 -5.02 3.63
N THR A 211 2.19 -5.60 2.91
CA THR A 211 2.26 -5.55 1.47
C THR A 211 1.77 -6.87 0.87
N ALA A 212 0.61 -6.85 0.21
CA ALA A 212 0.09 -7.98 -0.55
C ALA A 212 0.92 -8.19 -1.81
N LEU A 213 1.50 -9.39 -1.98
CA LEU A 213 2.46 -9.69 -3.04
C LEU A 213 1.75 -9.90 -4.37
N CYS A 214 1.96 -9.02 -5.34
CA CYS A 214 1.41 -9.16 -6.68
C CYS A 214 2.27 -8.41 -7.72
N GLU A 215 2.27 -8.89 -8.96
CA GLU A 215 3.09 -8.33 -10.05
C GLU A 215 2.69 -6.89 -10.43
N TYR A 216 1.43 -6.53 -10.20
CA TYR A 216 0.86 -5.22 -10.57
C TYR A 216 0.98 -4.19 -9.43
N GLY A 217 1.63 -4.54 -8.32
CA GLY A 217 1.81 -3.66 -7.17
C GLY A 217 2.71 -2.47 -7.47
N GLU A 218 2.39 -1.33 -6.86
CA GLU A 218 3.18 -0.10 -6.98
C GLU A 218 4.33 -0.05 -5.96
N SER A 219 4.19 -0.72 -4.82
CA SER A 219 5.22 -0.79 -3.79
C SER A 219 6.27 -1.83 -4.16
N GLU A 220 7.53 -1.45 -4.06
CA GLU A 220 8.67 -2.36 -4.18
C GLU A 220 9.24 -2.63 -2.79
N ILE A 221 9.41 -3.90 -2.46
CA ILE A 221 9.94 -4.34 -1.17
C ILE A 221 11.23 -5.13 -1.35
N CYS A 222 12.12 -4.97 -0.37
CA CYS A 222 13.36 -5.72 -0.25
C CYS A 222 13.24 -6.72 0.90
N TYR A 223 13.64 -7.96 0.69
CA TYR A 223 13.62 -8.98 1.74
C TYR A 223 14.78 -9.95 1.64
N CYS A 224 15.11 -10.56 2.77
CA CYS A 224 16.12 -11.59 2.86
C CYS A 224 15.46 -12.97 2.99
N GLU A 225 15.99 -13.99 2.27
CA GLU A 225 15.52 -15.37 2.39
C GLU A 225 16.16 -16.13 3.57
N LYS A 226 17.20 -15.54 4.22
CA LYS A 226 17.96 -16.19 5.30
C LYS A 226 17.69 -15.62 6.69
N CYS A 227 17.18 -14.39 6.78
CA CYS A 227 16.77 -13.75 8.04
C CYS A 227 15.42 -13.06 7.87
N ASP A 228 14.88 -12.50 8.97
CA ASP A 228 13.55 -11.90 8.98
C ASP A 228 13.51 -10.47 8.40
N LEU A 229 14.62 -9.98 7.82
CA LEU A 229 14.64 -8.65 7.20
C LEU A 229 13.64 -8.57 6.06
N ALA A 230 12.69 -7.67 6.18
CA ALA A 230 11.81 -7.23 5.12
C ALA A 230 11.53 -5.74 5.30
N THR A 231 11.67 -4.95 4.25
CA THR A 231 11.58 -3.48 4.30
C THR A 231 11.13 -2.93 2.95
N THR A 232 10.56 -1.74 2.94
CA THR A 232 10.35 -1.02 1.67
C THR A 232 11.69 -0.53 1.11
N VAL A 233 11.76 -0.30 -0.21
CA VAL A 233 12.99 0.23 -0.84
C VAL A 233 13.37 1.59 -0.24
N GLU A 234 12.37 2.40 0.09
CA GLU A 234 12.53 3.72 0.67
C GLU A 234 13.22 3.69 2.04
N LYS A 235 12.96 2.65 2.84
CA LYS A 235 13.50 2.47 4.20
C LYS A 235 14.78 1.64 4.24
N ALA A 236 15.03 0.82 3.22
CA ALA A 236 16.06 -0.21 3.19
C ALA A 236 17.47 0.37 3.45
N ALA A 237 18.12 -0.04 4.53
CA ALA A 237 19.52 0.28 4.78
C ALA A 237 20.43 -0.47 3.81
N CYS A 238 21.48 0.18 3.31
CA CYS A 238 22.46 -0.41 2.42
C CYS A 238 23.77 -0.72 3.14
N VAL A 239 24.44 -1.79 2.71
CA VAL A 239 25.81 -2.06 3.13
C VAL A 239 26.74 -1.29 2.20
N ASP A 240 27.69 -0.52 2.78
CA ASP A 240 28.68 0.19 2.01
C ASP A 240 29.66 -0.79 1.36
N ALA A 241 30.17 -0.44 0.18
CA ALA A 241 31.24 -1.17 -0.45
C ALA A 241 32.49 -1.19 0.45
N GLU A 242 33.26 -2.27 0.40
CA GLU A 242 34.54 -2.35 1.10
C GLU A 242 35.47 -1.21 0.66
N PRO A 243 36.13 -0.53 1.60
CA PRO A 243 37.05 0.55 1.29
C PRO A 243 38.15 0.09 0.33
N VAL A 244 38.44 0.91 -0.67
CA VAL A 244 39.49 0.63 -1.65
C VAL A 244 40.85 1.06 -1.09
N GLU A 245 41.72 0.08 -0.83
CA GLU A 245 43.11 0.35 -0.46
C GLU A 245 43.95 0.62 -1.73
N ALA A 246 44.00 1.87 -2.16
CA ALA A 246 44.80 2.30 -3.30
C ALA A 246 45.44 3.67 -3.02
N GLU A 247 46.59 3.93 -3.68
CA GLU A 247 47.21 5.28 -3.66
C GLU A 247 46.30 6.28 -4.38
N MET A 248 46.15 7.48 -3.82
CA MET A 248 45.39 8.55 -4.47
C MET A 248 46.23 9.14 -5.61
N LEU A 249 45.85 8.81 -6.83
CA LEU A 249 46.51 9.33 -8.03
C LEU A 249 46.18 10.83 -8.22
N PRO A 250 47.06 11.60 -8.89
CA PRO A 250 46.78 13.00 -9.23
C PRO A 250 45.50 13.12 -10.09
N MET A 251 44.71 14.16 -9.85
CA MET A 251 43.57 14.47 -10.71
C MET A 251 44.02 14.71 -12.16
N GLU A 252 43.26 14.19 -13.10
CA GLU A 252 43.47 14.37 -14.53
C GLU A 252 42.16 14.79 -15.20
N LYS A 253 42.13 16.00 -15.77
CA LYS A 253 41.01 16.48 -16.58
C LYS A 253 41.12 15.89 -17.98
N VAL A 254 40.05 15.24 -18.44
CA VAL A 254 39.98 14.53 -19.74
C VAL A 254 38.83 15.04 -20.58
N ASN A 255 39.09 15.19 -21.89
CA ASN A 255 38.03 15.58 -22.81
C ASN A 255 37.16 14.36 -23.16
N THR A 256 35.85 14.50 -23.01
CA THR A 256 34.85 13.44 -23.18
C THR A 256 33.63 14.00 -23.97
N PRO A 257 33.82 14.31 -25.25
CA PRO A 257 32.85 15.04 -26.04
C PRO A 257 31.52 14.25 -26.17
N GLY A 258 30.41 14.90 -25.80
CA GLY A 258 29.06 14.37 -25.95
C GLY A 258 28.70 13.23 -24.99
N THR A 259 29.56 12.84 -24.03
CA THR A 259 29.30 11.77 -23.07
C THR A 259 28.67 12.34 -21.80
N LYS A 260 27.35 12.20 -21.62
CA LYS A 260 26.58 12.79 -20.52
C LYS A 260 26.09 11.78 -19.50
N THR A 261 25.87 10.54 -19.92
CA THR A 261 25.39 9.45 -19.04
C THR A 261 26.56 8.68 -18.45
N ILE A 262 26.33 8.04 -17.29
CA ILE A 262 27.32 7.18 -16.64
C ILE A 262 27.78 6.06 -17.57
N GLU A 263 26.88 5.49 -18.36
CA GLU A 263 27.17 4.47 -19.36
C GLU A 263 28.15 4.98 -20.41
N GLU A 264 27.85 6.13 -21.02
CA GLU A 264 28.69 6.74 -22.05
C GLU A 264 30.08 7.09 -21.52
N VAL A 265 30.15 7.65 -20.32
CA VAL A 265 31.42 8.00 -19.67
C VAL A 265 32.26 6.76 -19.33
N ALA A 266 31.63 5.73 -18.76
CA ALA A 266 32.29 4.47 -18.43
C ALA A 266 32.84 3.78 -19.69
N ASP A 267 32.04 3.71 -20.75
CA ASP A 267 32.44 3.10 -22.03
C ASP A 267 33.54 3.91 -22.71
N TYR A 268 33.42 5.26 -22.75
CA TYR A 268 34.43 6.13 -23.38
C TYR A 268 35.78 6.07 -22.70
N LEU A 269 35.79 6.08 -21.36
CA LEU A 269 37.02 6.06 -20.56
C LEU A 269 37.51 4.63 -20.24
N GLN A 270 36.73 3.60 -20.63
CA GLN A 270 36.99 2.18 -20.36
C GLN A 270 37.18 1.88 -18.87
N VAL A 271 36.28 2.40 -18.05
CA VAL A 271 36.24 2.16 -16.60
C VAL A 271 34.93 1.48 -16.21
N ASP A 272 34.92 0.80 -15.06
CA ASP A 272 33.67 0.25 -14.52
C ASP A 272 32.77 1.40 -14.02
N LYS A 273 31.44 1.29 -14.17
CA LYS A 273 30.49 2.24 -13.60
C LYS A 273 30.70 2.49 -12.09
N LYS A 274 31.15 1.47 -11.37
CA LYS A 274 31.52 1.58 -9.94
C LYS A 274 32.70 2.53 -9.67
N GLN A 275 33.46 2.87 -10.69
CA GLN A 275 34.55 3.84 -10.62
C GLN A 275 34.10 5.25 -11.02
N THR A 276 32.84 5.46 -11.31
CA THR A 276 32.29 6.78 -11.63
C THR A 276 31.43 7.33 -10.49
N LEU A 277 31.26 8.64 -10.48
CA LEU A 277 30.47 9.38 -9.53
C LEU A 277 29.26 10.00 -10.26
N LYS A 278 28.05 9.72 -9.78
CA LYS A 278 26.80 10.22 -10.33
C LYS A 278 26.30 11.39 -9.49
N ALA A 279 25.97 12.49 -10.14
CA ALA A 279 25.38 13.68 -9.53
C ALA A 279 23.91 13.79 -9.85
N LEU A 280 23.07 14.08 -8.85
CA LEU A 280 21.68 14.49 -9.04
C LEU A 280 21.50 15.87 -8.38
N LEU A 281 20.81 16.75 -9.11
CA LEU A 281 20.69 18.16 -8.76
C LEU A 281 19.25 18.49 -8.39
N PHE A 282 19.05 19.15 -7.27
CA PHE A 282 17.75 19.51 -6.73
C PHE A 282 17.69 20.96 -6.30
N GLU A 283 16.50 21.53 -6.32
CA GLU A 283 16.17 22.79 -5.67
C GLU A 283 15.19 22.55 -4.52
N THR A 284 15.34 23.32 -3.46
CA THR A 284 14.47 23.27 -2.29
C THR A 284 13.64 24.54 -2.19
N TYR A 285 12.42 24.39 -1.63
CA TYR A 285 11.42 25.44 -1.53
C TYR A 285 11.07 25.73 -0.07
N ASP A 286 10.79 27.01 0.22
CA ASP A 286 10.25 27.44 1.50
C ASP A 286 8.72 27.31 1.55
N GLU A 287 8.10 27.70 2.69
CA GLU A 287 6.66 27.67 2.90
C GLU A 287 5.87 28.61 1.95
N ASP A 288 6.55 29.56 1.30
CA ASP A 288 5.98 30.51 0.34
C ASP A 288 6.15 30.03 -1.13
N ASP A 289 6.51 28.77 -1.36
CA ASP A 289 6.83 28.19 -2.68
C ASP A 289 7.97 28.92 -3.42
N LYS A 290 8.96 29.46 -2.68
CA LYS A 290 10.15 30.10 -3.28
C LYS A 290 11.37 29.20 -3.10
N VAL A 291 12.21 29.14 -4.15
CA VAL A 291 13.50 28.45 -4.08
C VAL A 291 14.35 29.08 -2.98
N ASN A 292 14.68 28.29 -1.97
CA ASN A 292 15.49 28.71 -0.82
C ASN A 292 16.87 28.05 -0.77
N GLY A 293 17.15 27.06 -1.64
CA GLY A 293 18.44 26.38 -1.71
C GLY A 293 18.61 25.48 -2.91
N TYR A 294 19.83 25.03 -3.13
CA TYR A 294 20.20 24.01 -4.11
C TYR A 294 20.93 22.87 -3.44
N VAL A 295 20.70 21.65 -3.92
CA VAL A 295 21.31 20.42 -3.38
C VAL A 295 21.94 19.63 -4.52
N ALA A 296 23.18 19.20 -4.32
CA ALA A 296 23.86 18.24 -5.19
C ALA A 296 24.08 16.93 -4.42
N ALA A 297 23.35 15.88 -4.80
CA ALA A 297 23.48 14.56 -4.20
C ALA A 297 24.40 13.67 -5.06
N PHE A 298 25.37 13.03 -4.41
CA PHE A 298 26.35 12.19 -5.06
C PHE A 298 26.24 10.74 -4.59
N VAL A 299 26.16 9.83 -5.56
CA VAL A 299 26.21 8.37 -5.35
C VAL A 299 27.23 7.74 -6.30
N ARG A 300 27.64 6.50 -6.06
CA ARG A 300 28.44 5.73 -7.00
C ARG A 300 27.68 5.54 -8.32
N GLY A 301 28.34 5.54 -9.45
CA GLY A 301 27.71 5.58 -10.76
C GLY A 301 26.75 4.43 -11.11
N ASP A 302 26.91 3.29 -10.47
CA ASP A 302 26.01 2.14 -10.61
C ASP A 302 24.80 2.18 -9.64
N ARG A 303 24.66 3.24 -8.85
CA ARG A 303 23.61 3.45 -7.85
C ARG A 303 22.62 4.53 -8.27
N GLU A 304 21.41 4.46 -7.67
CA GLU A 304 20.39 5.50 -7.76
C GLU A 304 20.17 6.13 -6.39
N VAL A 305 19.88 7.44 -6.38
CA VAL A 305 19.52 8.14 -5.16
C VAL A 305 18.13 7.74 -4.70
N ASN A 306 18.02 7.41 -3.42
CA ASN A 306 16.76 7.19 -2.73
C ASN A 306 16.23 8.53 -2.24
N MET A 307 15.14 9.00 -2.84
CA MET A 307 14.58 10.32 -2.52
C MET A 307 14.12 10.44 -1.08
N THR A 308 13.51 9.39 -0.51
CA THR A 308 13.05 9.39 0.89
C THR A 308 14.22 9.54 1.85
N LYS A 309 15.33 8.81 1.62
CA LYS A 309 16.55 8.95 2.42
C LYS A 309 17.16 10.34 2.29
N LEU A 310 17.19 10.91 1.08
CA LEU A 310 17.71 12.26 0.83
C LEU A 310 16.87 13.32 1.55
N VAL A 311 15.55 13.25 1.45
CA VAL A 311 14.59 14.13 2.13
C VAL A 311 14.80 14.08 3.65
N ASN A 312 14.90 12.87 4.21
CA ASN A 312 15.14 12.66 5.64
C ASN A 312 16.51 13.22 6.08
N ALA A 313 17.55 13.03 5.26
CA ALA A 313 18.90 13.57 5.55
C ALA A 313 18.94 15.10 5.55
N LEU A 314 18.17 15.73 4.70
CA LEU A 314 18.05 17.18 4.60
C LEU A 314 17.11 17.79 5.64
N GLY A 315 16.23 17.00 6.25
CA GLY A 315 15.22 17.47 7.19
C GLY A 315 14.15 18.36 6.55
N VAL A 316 13.85 18.15 5.26
CA VAL A 316 12.85 18.90 4.50
C VAL A 316 11.60 18.04 4.24
N HIS A 317 10.50 18.66 3.84
CA HIS A 317 9.32 17.92 3.39
C HIS A 317 9.51 17.40 1.95
N GLU A 318 8.93 16.25 1.64
CA GLU A 318 9.01 15.62 0.30
C GLU A 318 8.59 16.58 -0.83
N TYR A 319 7.58 17.42 -0.58
CA TYR A 319 7.10 18.40 -1.56
C TYR A 319 7.98 19.65 -1.68
N ALA A 320 8.91 19.84 -0.75
CA ALA A 320 9.80 20.98 -0.72
C ALA A 320 11.11 20.75 -1.49
N ILE A 321 11.28 19.62 -2.17
CA ILE A 321 12.45 19.27 -2.98
C ILE A 321 12.02 18.73 -4.34
N VAL A 322 12.54 19.30 -5.43
CA VAL A 322 12.30 18.84 -6.80
C VAL A 322 13.61 18.84 -7.59
N PHE A 323 13.63 18.16 -8.73
CA PHE A 323 14.78 18.25 -9.63
C PHE A 323 15.01 19.71 -10.04
N ALA A 324 16.27 20.18 -9.94
CA ALA A 324 16.62 21.54 -10.21
C ALA A 324 16.41 21.93 -11.69
N ASP A 325 16.04 23.19 -11.89
CA ASP A 325 16.21 23.84 -13.19
C ASP A 325 17.71 24.00 -13.46
N GLU A 326 18.24 23.21 -14.41
CA GLU A 326 19.67 23.15 -14.70
C GLU A 326 20.27 24.50 -15.06
N GLU A 327 19.55 25.37 -15.81
CA GLU A 327 20.05 26.70 -16.20
C GLU A 327 20.24 27.60 -14.97
N LYS A 328 19.24 27.65 -14.09
CA LYS A 328 19.29 28.47 -12.87
C LYS A 328 20.35 27.97 -11.89
N MET A 329 20.44 26.65 -11.71
CA MET A 329 21.44 26.07 -10.82
C MET A 329 22.86 26.24 -11.39
N SER A 330 23.02 26.15 -12.72
CA SER A 330 24.31 26.40 -13.38
C SER A 330 24.81 27.82 -13.14
N GLU A 331 23.96 28.83 -13.27
CA GLU A 331 24.31 30.23 -13.03
C GLU A 331 24.75 30.51 -11.59
N LYS A 332 24.19 29.78 -10.61
CA LYS A 332 24.44 30.00 -9.19
C LYS A 332 25.53 29.09 -8.61
N CYS A 333 25.54 27.84 -8.99
CA CYS A 333 26.34 26.80 -8.34
C CYS A 333 27.47 26.25 -9.20
N GLY A 334 27.57 26.69 -10.48
CA GLY A 334 28.61 26.29 -11.40
C GLY A 334 28.46 24.84 -11.93
N CYS A 335 27.30 24.23 -11.78
CA CYS A 335 27.03 22.91 -12.34
C CYS A 335 26.83 22.97 -13.87
N VAL A 336 27.06 21.84 -14.55
CA VAL A 336 26.79 21.69 -16.00
C VAL A 336 26.09 20.36 -16.25
N GLY A 337 24.89 20.39 -16.81
CA GLY A 337 24.06 19.21 -17.03
C GLY A 337 24.79 18.11 -17.80
N GLY A 338 24.84 16.91 -17.21
CA GLY A 338 25.58 15.77 -17.71
C GLY A 338 27.09 15.77 -17.44
N PHE A 339 27.66 16.90 -16.94
CA PHE A 339 29.08 17.03 -16.64
C PHE A 339 29.34 17.56 -15.21
N THR A 340 28.36 17.45 -14.33
CA THR A 340 28.49 17.90 -12.93
C THR A 340 29.28 16.91 -12.11
N GLY A 341 30.27 17.41 -11.39
CA GLY A 341 31.02 16.71 -10.36
C GLY A 341 31.17 17.57 -9.11
N PRO A 342 31.69 17.03 -7.99
CA PRO A 342 31.76 17.75 -6.74
C PRO A 342 32.88 18.84 -6.74
N VAL A 343 33.87 18.69 -7.62
CA VAL A 343 34.99 19.65 -7.73
C VAL A 343 34.54 20.84 -8.56
N GLY A 344 34.50 22.01 -7.94
CA GLY A 344 34.10 23.27 -8.59
C GLY A 344 32.66 23.71 -8.30
N LEU A 345 31.83 22.89 -7.63
CA LEU A 345 30.56 23.35 -7.12
C LEU A 345 30.71 24.33 -5.97
N HIS A 346 29.78 25.29 -5.90
CA HIS A 346 29.70 26.29 -4.83
C HIS A 346 28.21 26.66 -4.61
N ASP A 347 27.92 27.35 -3.51
CA ASP A 347 26.59 27.88 -3.17
C ASP A 347 25.44 26.83 -3.26
N CYS A 348 25.75 25.57 -2.99
CA CYS A 348 24.77 24.47 -2.85
C CYS A 348 25.18 23.53 -1.71
N THR A 349 24.18 22.85 -1.13
CA THR A 349 24.42 21.78 -0.15
C THR A 349 24.88 20.52 -0.86
N ILE A 350 26.01 19.98 -0.48
CA ILE A 350 26.55 18.74 -1.03
C ILE A 350 26.22 17.57 -0.09
N VAL A 351 25.47 16.58 -0.59
CA VAL A 351 25.17 15.33 0.12
C VAL A 351 25.89 14.19 -0.57
N ALA A 352 26.68 13.44 0.16
CA ALA A 352 27.41 12.29 -0.34
C ALA A 352 26.87 10.98 0.27
N ASP A 353 26.76 9.95 -0.56
CA ASP A 353 26.47 8.60 -0.05
C ASP A 353 27.58 8.11 0.88
N SER A 354 27.21 7.35 1.91
CA SER A 354 28.09 6.85 2.97
C SER A 354 29.28 6.01 2.47
N GLU A 355 29.16 5.36 1.31
CA GLU A 355 30.26 4.55 0.75
C GLU A 355 31.35 5.38 0.06
N LEU A 356 31.05 6.62 -0.39
CA LEU A 356 31.97 7.41 -1.21
C LEU A 356 33.29 7.77 -0.53
N PRO A 357 33.37 8.07 0.78
CA PRO A 357 34.65 8.29 1.47
C PRO A 357 35.60 7.11 1.44
N GLY A 358 35.08 5.88 1.33
CA GLY A 358 35.87 4.65 1.24
C GLY A 358 36.43 4.36 -0.16
N LEU A 359 35.91 5.03 -1.21
CA LEU A 359 36.31 4.79 -2.59
C LEU A 359 37.46 5.71 -3.00
N LYS A 360 38.24 5.27 -3.99
CA LYS A 360 39.42 5.99 -4.47
C LYS A 360 39.43 6.12 -5.99
N ASN A 361 40.01 7.24 -6.45
CA ASN A 361 40.32 7.51 -7.85
C ASN A 361 39.06 7.44 -8.76
N LEU A 362 37.96 8.01 -8.31
CA LEU A 362 36.70 8.05 -9.05
C LEU A 362 36.78 8.99 -10.26
N VAL A 363 35.94 8.75 -11.24
CA VAL A 363 35.69 9.65 -12.37
C VAL A 363 34.45 10.47 -12.07
N ALA A 364 34.54 11.80 -12.17
CA ALA A 364 33.44 12.72 -11.95
C ALA A 364 33.34 13.74 -13.08
N GLY A 365 32.21 14.39 -13.23
CA GLY A 365 32.09 15.56 -14.12
C GLY A 365 33.04 16.66 -13.72
N ALA A 366 33.47 17.51 -14.67
CA ALA A 366 34.39 18.58 -14.46
C ALA A 366 33.72 19.97 -14.24
N CYS A 367 32.39 20.00 -14.11
CA CYS A 367 31.56 21.21 -14.17
C CYS A 367 31.89 22.08 -15.42
N GLU A 368 32.25 21.43 -16.51
CA GLU A 368 32.55 22.04 -17.80
C GLU A 368 32.06 21.10 -18.92
N GLU A 369 31.41 21.67 -19.93
CA GLU A 369 30.87 20.90 -21.05
C GLU A 369 31.97 20.09 -21.74
N ASP A 370 31.67 18.83 -22.04
CA ASP A 370 32.58 17.86 -22.67
C ASP A 370 33.84 17.49 -21.88
N TYR A 371 33.83 17.70 -20.53
CA TYR A 371 34.97 17.31 -19.71
C TYR A 371 34.56 16.53 -18.45
N HIS A 372 35.41 15.56 -18.11
CA HIS A 372 35.41 14.82 -16.83
C HIS A 372 36.78 14.90 -16.15
N ILE A 373 36.80 14.59 -14.85
CA ILE A 373 38.01 14.49 -14.06
C ILE A 373 38.18 13.07 -13.57
N LYS A 374 39.34 12.47 -13.86
CA LYS A 374 39.75 11.18 -13.29
C LYS A 374 40.47 11.40 -11.95
N ASN A 375 40.46 10.34 -11.14
CA ASN A 375 41.21 10.27 -9.87
C ASN A 375 40.72 11.29 -8.83
N VAL A 376 39.41 11.57 -8.83
CA VAL A 376 38.78 12.40 -7.79
C VAL A 376 38.65 11.58 -6.51
N ASN A 377 39.12 12.15 -5.39
CA ASN A 377 39.14 11.49 -4.09
C ASN A 377 38.48 12.35 -3.02
N TYR A 378 37.60 11.75 -2.22
CA TYR A 378 36.96 12.38 -1.07
C TYR A 378 38.02 12.74 -0.02
N GLY A 379 37.86 13.90 0.65
CA GLY A 379 38.78 14.41 1.70
C GLY A 379 40.06 15.04 1.18
N ARG A 380 40.41 14.86 -0.13
CA ARG A 380 41.53 15.55 -0.77
C ARG A 380 41.06 16.61 -1.77
N ASP A 381 40.09 16.27 -2.61
CA ASP A 381 39.68 17.11 -3.75
C ASP A 381 38.31 17.75 -3.52
N TRP A 382 37.49 17.15 -2.67
CA TRP A 382 36.18 17.64 -2.28
C TRP A 382 35.74 17.04 -0.92
N GLU A 383 34.79 17.72 -0.31
CA GLU A 383 34.09 17.28 0.91
C GLU A 383 32.59 17.52 0.73
N ALA A 384 31.75 16.82 1.49
CA ALA A 384 30.31 17.01 1.52
C ALA A 384 29.87 17.62 2.85
N ASP A 385 28.80 18.39 2.84
CA ASP A 385 28.16 18.91 4.04
C ASP A 385 27.54 17.78 4.89
N THR A 386 27.04 16.75 4.21
CA THR A 386 26.45 15.56 4.86
C THR A 386 26.90 14.29 4.14
N VAL A 387 27.33 13.29 4.92
CA VAL A 387 27.68 11.94 4.44
C VAL A 387 26.75 10.95 5.12
N VAL A 388 25.87 10.32 4.34
CA VAL A 388 24.83 9.41 4.85
C VAL A 388 24.38 8.44 3.76
N ASP A 389 23.82 7.28 4.13
CA ASP A 389 23.24 6.33 3.16
C ASP A 389 22.05 6.98 2.44
N ILE A 390 22.24 7.29 1.15
CA ILE A 390 21.20 7.84 0.25
C ILE A 390 20.98 7.00 -1.00
N LYS A 391 21.61 5.83 -1.10
CA LYS A 391 21.44 4.92 -2.25
C LYS A 391 20.27 3.97 -2.07
N ASN A 392 19.71 3.47 -3.19
CA ASN A 392 18.77 2.38 -3.20
C ASN A 392 19.48 1.03 -2.98
N LEU A 393 18.85 0.14 -2.21
CA LEU A 393 19.24 -1.26 -2.10
C LEU A 393 18.80 -1.99 -3.36
N LEU A 394 19.72 -2.71 -4.02
CA LEU A 394 19.45 -3.41 -5.27
C LEU A 394 19.30 -4.92 -5.07
N GLU A 395 18.61 -5.56 -6.00
CA GLU A 395 18.53 -7.04 -6.09
C GLU A 395 19.94 -7.65 -6.08
N GLY A 396 20.17 -8.56 -5.15
CA GLY A 396 21.48 -9.24 -5.00
C GLY A 396 22.49 -8.54 -4.11
N ASP A 397 22.24 -7.31 -3.67
CA ASP A 397 23.07 -6.63 -2.67
C ASP A 397 23.14 -7.43 -1.35
N PRO A 398 24.20 -7.27 -0.55
CA PRO A 398 24.29 -7.95 0.73
C PRO A 398 23.26 -7.44 1.72
N CYS A 399 22.58 -8.36 2.38
CA CYS A 399 21.65 -8.04 3.46
C CYS A 399 22.37 -7.33 4.62
N PRO A 400 21.91 -6.18 5.11
CA PRO A 400 22.57 -5.44 6.19
C PRO A 400 22.58 -6.20 7.53
N VAL A 401 21.74 -7.25 7.68
CA VAL A 401 21.65 -8.05 8.92
C VAL A 401 22.52 -9.30 8.85
N CYS A 402 22.51 -10.04 7.75
CA CYS A 402 23.18 -11.36 7.68
C CYS A 402 24.11 -11.55 6.48
N GLY A 403 24.27 -10.55 5.61
CA GLY A 403 25.15 -10.58 4.44
C GLY A 403 24.67 -11.45 3.27
N ALA A 404 23.50 -12.11 3.37
CA ALA A 404 22.95 -12.90 2.28
C ALA A 404 22.39 -11.99 1.17
N PRO A 405 22.26 -12.48 -0.09
CA PRO A 405 21.69 -11.67 -1.16
C PRO A 405 20.25 -11.24 -0.87
N ILE A 406 19.94 -9.96 -1.08
CA ILE A 406 18.60 -9.39 -1.01
C ILE A 406 17.78 -9.81 -2.24
N ARG A 407 16.49 -10.00 -2.03
CA ARG A 407 15.47 -10.19 -3.05
C ARG A 407 14.52 -9.02 -3.09
N HIS A 408 14.03 -8.72 -4.28
CA HIS A 408 12.97 -7.74 -4.49
C HIS A 408 11.65 -8.42 -4.83
N ALA A 409 10.55 -7.83 -4.41
CA ALA A 409 9.22 -8.20 -4.84
C ALA A 409 8.35 -6.95 -4.99
N ARG A 410 7.32 -7.05 -5.84
CA ARG A 410 6.30 -6.03 -5.95
C ARG A 410 5.06 -6.41 -5.17
N GLY A 411 4.36 -5.41 -4.69
CA GLY A 411 3.11 -5.62 -3.98
C GLY A 411 2.29 -4.36 -3.82
N VAL A 412 1.19 -4.51 -3.14
CA VAL A 412 0.24 -3.44 -2.81
C VAL A 412 0.17 -3.31 -1.30
N GLU A 413 0.45 -2.14 -0.77
CA GLU A 413 0.21 -1.81 0.63
C GLU A 413 -1.30 -1.89 0.92
N VAL A 414 -1.72 -2.85 1.73
CA VAL A 414 -3.12 -3.03 2.14
C VAL A 414 -3.41 -2.50 3.53
N GLY A 415 -2.38 -2.29 4.33
CA GLY A 415 -2.47 -1.66 5.65
C GLY A 415 -1.11 -1.25 6.16
N GLN A 416 -1.10 -0.30 7.10
CA GLN A 416 0.11 0.18 7.75
C GLN A 416 -0.15 0.48 9.22
N ILE A 417 0.83 0.25 10.07
CA ILE A 417 0.80 0.49 11.50
C ILE A 417 1.96 1.39 11.89
N PHE A 418 1.70 2.37 12.79
CA PHE A 418 2.65 3.42 13.16
C PHE A 418 2.76 3.60 14.67
N LYS A 419 3.97 3.88 15.14
CA LYS A 419 4.24 4.43 16.47
C LYS A 419 4.33 5.94 16.37
N LEU A 420 3.29 6.65 16.78
CA LEU A 420 3.23 8.12 16.69
C LEU A 420 3.95 8.83 17.84
N GLY A 421 4.09 8.16 19.00
CA GLY A 421 4.57 8.80 20.22
C GLY A 421 3.65 9.92 20.68
N THR A 422 4.21 11.09 20.97
CA THR A 422 3.47 12.26 21.46
C THR A 422 3.23 13.34 20.39
N LYS A 423 3.51 13.04 19.12
CA LYS A 423 3.44 14.00 18.00
C LYS A 423 2.14 14.78 17.91
N TYR A 424 1.01 14.14 18.24
CA TYR A 424 -0.33 14.78 18.20
C TYR A 424 -0.79 15.20 19.58
N SER A 425 -0.56 14.39 20.59
CA SER A 425 -1.05 14.66 21.95
C SER A 425 -0.40 15.90 22.58
N GLU A 426 0.90 16.14 22.39
CA GLU A 426 1.58 17.33 22.91
C GLU A 426 1.03 18.64 22.35
N PRO A 427 1.03 18.90 21.02
CA PRO A 427 0.55 20.17 20.48
C PRO A 427 -0.95 20.38 20.73
N MET A 428 -1.75 19.32 20.79
CA MET A 428 -3.19 19.38 21.03
C MET A 428 -3.57 19.33 22.52
N GLY A 429 -2.58 19.26 23.43
CA GLY A 429 -2.80 19.26 24.88
C GLY A 429 -3.53 18.03 25.45
N ALA A 430 -3.42 16.87 24.78
CA ALA A 430 -4.00 15.62 25.25
C ALA A 430 -3.11 14.97 26.31
N THR A 431 -3.44 15.18 27.59
CA THR A 431 -2.66 14.73 28.76
C THR A 431 -3.48 13.93 29.73
N PHE A 432 -2.81 13.09 30.53
CA PHE A 432 -3.40 12.36 31.66
C PHE A 432 -2.57 12.58 32.93
N LYS A 433 -3.18 12.37 34.09
CA LYS A 433 -2.48 12.41 35.38
C LYS A 433 -2.02 11.02 35.80
N ASP A 434 -0.75 10.95 36.21
CA ASP A 434 -0.16 9.74 36.81
C ASP A 434 -0.61 9.51 38.27
N GLU A 435 -0.06 8.51 38.94
CA GLU A 435 -0.31 8.19 40.36
C GLU A 435 0.05 9.34 41.30
N ASN A 436 0.98 10.22 40.89
CA ASN A 436 1.48 11.36 41.66
C ASN A 436 0.78 12.68 41.26
N GLN A 437 -0.30 12.62 40.48
CA GLN A 437 -1.04 13.78 39.96
C GLN A 437 -0.22 14.67 39.00
N LYS A 438 0.85 14.12 38.41
CA LYS A 438 1.66 14.82 37.41
C LYS A 438 1.05 14.59 36.03
N ASP A 439 0.99 15.64 35.23
CA ASP A 439 0.51 15.59 33.84
C ASP A 439 1.57 15.00 32.91
N HIS A 440 1.15 14.08 32.05
CA HIS A 440 1.94 13.46 31.00
C HIS A 440 1.18 13.47 29.68
N PRO A 441 1.83 13.71 28.53
CA PRO A 441 1.18 13.55 27.24
C PRO A 441 0.83 12.07 27.01
N ILE A 442 -0.30 11.83 26.32
CA ILE A 442 -0.71 10.49 25.92
C ILE A 442 0.18 10.02 24.79
N VAL A 443 0.70 8.80 24.90
CA VAL A 443 1.50 8.18 23.84
C VAL A 443 0.55 7.45 22.88
N MET A 444 0.69 7.68 21.57
CA MET A 444 -0.28 7.26 20.57
C MET A 444 0.31 6.33 19.52
N GLY A 445 -0.51 5.39 19.04
CA GLY A 445 -0.28 4.62 17.82
C GLY A 445 -1.42 4.85 16.82
N CYS A 446 -1.13 4.67 15.53
CA CYS A 446 -2.10 4.75 14.44
C CYS A 446 -1.98 3.50 13.55
N TYR A 447 -3.13 2.92 13.18
CA TYR A 447 -3.19 1.63 12.51
C TYR A 447 -4.27 1.64 11.43
N GLY A 448 -3.87 1.73 10.15
CA GLY A 448 -4.76 1.87 9.00
C GLY A 448 -4.87 0.61 8.14
N ILE A 449 -6.07 0.23 7.73
CA ILE A 449 -6.33 -0.77 6.68
C ILE A 449 -7.12 -0.10 5.56
N GLY A 450 -6.59 -0.12 4.33
CA GLY A 450 -7.31 0.29 3.14
C GLY A 450 -8.34 -0.76 2.75
N VAL A 451 -9.59 -0.65 3.22
CA VAL A 451 -10.65 -1.64 2.96
C VAL A 451 -10.94 -1.74 1.47
N SER A 452 -11.04 -0.60 0.78
CA SER A 452 -11.24 -0.54 -0.67
C SER A 452 -10.08 -1.19 -1.43
N ARG A 453 -8.84 -0.93 -0.99
CA ARG A 453 -7.63 -1.50 -1.57
C ARG A 453 -7.55 -3.00 -1.31
N THR A 454 -7.83 -3.46 -0.09
CA THR A 454 -7.91 -4.89 0.28
C THR A 454 -8.92 -5.64 -0.59
N PHE A 455 -10.12 -5.09 -0.80
CA PHE A 455 -11.16 -5.67 -1.65
C PHE A 455 -10.65 -5.93 -3.08
N GLN A 456 -9.89 -5.02 -3.64
CA GLN A 456 -9.33 -5.19 -4.98
C GLN A 456 -8.10 -6.09 -4.98
N ALA A 457 -7.18 -5.95 -4.01
CA ALA A 457 -5.95 -6.70 -3.91
C ALA A 457 -6.17 -8.22 -3.78
N ILE A 458 -7.28 -8.64 -3.15
CA ILE A 458 -7.66 -10.07 -3.08
C ILE A 458 -7.71 -10.70 -4.47
N ILE A 459 -8.18 -9.98 -5.48
CA ILE A 459 -8.31 -10.50 -6.85
C ILE A 459 -6.96 -10.56 -7.57
N ASP A 460 -6.02 -9.67 -7.23
CA ASP A 460 -4.69 -9.66 -7.86
C ASP A 460 -3.76 -10.76 -7.35
N MET A 461 -4.19 -11.53 -6.33
CA MET A 461 -3.46 -12.74 -5.94
C MET A 461 -3.50 -13.78 -7.07
N PRO A 462 -2.37 -14.44 -7.41
CA PRO A 462 -2.30 -15.38 -8.53
C PRO A 462 -3.35 -16.50 -8.48
N GLU A 463 -3.73 -16.95 -7.29
CA GLU A 463 -4.71 -18.01 -7.06
C GLU A 463 -6.16 -17.54 -7.09
N ASN A 464 -6.42 -16.24 -7.08
CA ASN A 464 -7.76 -15.66 -6.91
C ASN A 464 -8.39 -15.14 -8.21
N HIS A 465 -7.78 -15.40 -9.35
CA HIS A 465 -8.34 -15.16 -10.67
C HIS A 465 -7.76 -16.10 -11.73
N ASP A 466 -8.48 -16.23 -12.84
CA ASP A 466 -8.01 -16.88 -14.06
C ASP A 466 -8.57 -16.15 -15.30
N GLU A 467 -8.35 -16.70 -16.48
CA GLU A 467 -8.84 -16.18 -17.75
C GLU A 467 -10.38 -16.06 -17.85
N ASN A 468 -11.10 -16.83 -17.03
CA ASN A 468 -12.57 -16.87 -17.03
C ASN A 468 -13.19 -15.88 -16.04
N GLY A 469 -12.44 -15.47 -14.99
CA GLY A 469 -12.96 -14.52 -14.01
C GLY A 469 -12.33 -14.62 -12.63
N ILE A 470 -13.04 -14.11 -11.63
CA ILE A 470 -12.62 -14.09 -10.24
C ILE A 470 -12.71 -15.49 -9.62
N ILE A 471 -11.87 -15.77 -8.64
CA ILE A 471 -11.91 -16.95 -7.75
C ILE A 471 -11.90 -16.42 -6.31
N TRP A 472 -13.08 -16.13 -5.78
CA TRP A 472 -13.16 -15.59 -4.42
C TRP A 472 -12.81 -16.61 -3.35
N PRO A 473 -11.98 -16.25 -2.36
CA PRO A 473 -11.95 -16.96 -1.08
C PRO A 473 -13.35 -17.06 -0.47
N MET A 474 -13.69 -18.21 0.10
CA MET A 474 -15.03 -18.46 0.66
C MET A 474 -15.45 -17.41 1.70
N SER A 475 -14.50 -16.93 2.50
CA SER A 475 -14.70 -15.96 3.58
C SER A 475 -15.21 -14.61 3.11
N VAL A 476 -14.85 -14.18 1.90
CA VAL A 476 -15.20 -12.88 1.33
C VAL A 476 -16.08 -12.93 0.10
N ALA A 477 -16.37 -14.12 -0.42
CA ALA A 477 -17.23 -14.32 -1.59
C ALA A 477 -18.61 -13.66 -1.42
N PRO A 478 -19.17 -13.00 -2.45
CA PRO A 478 -20.48 -12.33 -2.34
C PRO A 478 -21.62 -13.28 -1.97
N TYR A 479 -21.52 -14.53 -2.42
CA TYR A 479 -22.34 -15.68 -2.04
C TYR A 479 -21.43 -16.90 -1.97
N HIS A 480 -21.78 -17.89 -1.14
CA HIS A 480 -21.02 -19.14 -1.03
C HIS A 480 -21.34 -20.09 -2.20
N VAL A 481 -22.63 -20.14 -2.58
CA VAL A 481 -23.16 -21.05 -3.59
C VAL A 481 -23.98 -20.31 -4.64
N ILE A 482 -23.74 -20.62 -5.93
CA ILE A 482 -24.64 -20.29 -7.02
C ILE A 482 -25.35 -21.56 -7.52
N ILE A 483 -26.68 -21.55 -7.55
CA ILE A 483 -27.49 -22.58 -8.18
C ILE A 483 -27.79 -22.13 -9.60
N THR A 484 -27.32 -22.88 -10.59
CA THR A 484 -27.58 -22.60 -12.01
C THR A 484 -28.71 -23.47 -12.50
N LEU A 485 -29.92 -22.91 -12.59
CA LEU A 485 -31.12 -23.58 -13.09
C LEU A 485 -31.12 -23.53 -14.62
N MET A 486 -30.97 -24.69 -15.28
CA MET A 486 -30.75 -24.76 -16.72
C MET A 486 -32.02 -24.47 -17.54
N LYS A 487 -33.17 -24.90 -17.07
CA LYS A 487 -34.49 -24.67 -17.69
C LYS A 487 -35.48 -24.18 -16.64
N PRO A 488 -35.65 -22.86 -16.47
CA PRO A 488 -36.58 -22.32 -15.47
C PRO A 488 -38.06 -22.69 -15.66
N ASP A 489 -38.44 -23.01 -16.89
CA ASP A 489 -39.80 -23.43 -17.22
C ASP A 489 -40.05 -24.96 -17.06
N ASP A 490 -39.02 -25.73 -16.68
CA ASP A 490 -39.11 -27.16 -16.38
C ASP A 490 -39.47 -27.35 -14.89
N GLU A 491 -40.64 -27.84 -14.60
CA GLU A 491 -41.18 -27.95 -13.23
C GLU A 491 -40.28 -28.81 -12.31
N VAL A 492 -39.72 -29.91 -12.83
CA VAL A 492 -38.84 -30.80 -12.03
C VAL A 492 -37.55 -30.10 -11.67
N GLN A 493 -36.88 -29.46 -12.65
CA GLN A 493 -35.67 -28.71 -12.38
C GLN A 493 -35.92 -27.54 -11.42
N ALA A 494 -37.04 -26.82 -11.60
CA ALA A 494 -37.42 -25.73 -10.71
C ALA A 494 -37.62 -26.20 -9.26
N GLN A 495 -38.37 -27.32 -9.05
CA GLN A 495 -38.60 -27.88 -7.72
C GLN A 495 -37.29 -28.33 -7.05
N VAL A 496 -36.40 -28.99 -7.78
CA VAL A 496 -35.07 -29.39 -7.27
C VAL A 496 -34.22 -28.16 -6.89
N ALA A 497 -34.18 -27.14 -7.75
CA ALA A 497 -33.45 -25.92 -7.48
C ALA A 497 -33.96 -25.17 -6.24
N GLU A 498 -35.31 -25.11 -6.07
CA GLU A 498 -35.93 -24.52 -4.87
C GLU A 498 -35.60 -25.32 -3.60
N LYS A 499 -35.67 -26.66 -3.67
CA LYS A 499 -35.26 -27.51 -2.53
C LYS A 499 -33.84 -27.20 -2.09
N ILE A 500 -32.88 -27.18 -3.03
CA ILE A 500 -31.49 -26.90 -2.74
C ILE A 500 -31.34 -25.48 -2.15
N TYR A 501 -32.00 -24.48 -2.75
CA TYR A 501 -31.98 -23.10 -2.29
C TYR A 501 -32.46 -22.95 -0.84
N ASP A 502 -33.61 -23.60 -0.52
CA ASP A 502 -34.20 -23.51 0.81
C ASP A 502 -33.38 -24.27 1.88
N GLU A 503 -32.90 -25.47 1.56
CA GLU A 503 -32.09 -26.25 2.51
C GLU A 503 -30.76 -25.64 2.83
N LEU A 504 -30.01 -25.16 1.82
CA LEU A 504 -28.78 -24.41 2.01
C LEU A 504 -29.03 -23.13 2.80
N GLY A 505 -30.11 -22.39 2.49
CA GLY A 505 -30.46 -21.17 3.21
C GLY A 505 -30.79 -21.44 4.69
N ARG A 506 -31.52 -22.51 5.02
CA ARG A 506 -31.81 -22.92 6.41
C ARG A 506 -30.52 -23.31 7.17
N ALA A 507 -29.53 -23.85 6.47
CA ALA A 507 -28.21 -24.17 7.05
C ALA A 507 -27.28 -22.95 7.20
N GLY A 508 -27.75 -21.73 6.87
CA GLY A 508 -26.96 -20.50 6.98
C GLY A 508 -25.96 -20.30 5.84
N VAL A 509 -26.09 -21.06 4.76
CA VAL A 509 -25.29 -20.86 3.54
C VAL A 509 -25.88 -19.71 2.72
N GLU A 510 -25.04 -18.77 2.30
CA GLU A 510 -25.46 -17.68 1.43
C GLU A 510 -25.57 -18.16 -0.02
N VAL A 511 -26.80 -18.24 -0.52
CA VAL A 511 -27.11 -18.80 -1.83
C VAL A 511 -27.70 -17.76 -2.78
N ILE A 512 -27.29 -17.83 -4.05
CA ILE A 512 -27.92 -17.13 -5.16
C ILE A 512 -28.42 -18.13 -6.20
N LEU A 513 -29.67 -17.95 -6.69
CA LEU A 513 -30.26 -18.77 -7.71
C LEU A 513 -30.28 -18.03 -9.05
N ASP A 514 -29.63 -18.60 -10.07
CA ASP A 514 -29.73 -18.12 -11.45
C ASP A 514 -30.95 -18.74 -12.13
N ASP A 515 -32.07 -18.09 -11.93
CA ASP A 515 -33.40 -18.41 -12.49
C ASP A 515 -33.71 -17.62 -13.79
N ARG A 516 -32.71 -16.95 -14.37
CA ARG A 516 -32.88 -16.18 -15.61
C ARG A 516 -33.18 -17.10 -16.80
N LYS A 517 -33.99 -16.62 -17.76
CA LYS A 517 -34.24 -17.30 -19.05
C LYS A 517 -33.13 -17.03 -20.05
N GLU A 518 -31.90 -17.36 -19.67
CA GLU A 518 -30.69 -17.18 -20.47
C GLU A 518 -30.16 -18.51 -20.99
N ARG A 519 -29.35 -18.46 -22.06
CA ARG A 519 -28.67 -19.66 -22.61
C ARG A 519 -27.66 -20.22 -21.58
N PRO A 520 -27.51 -21.56 -21.50
CA PRO A 520 -26.58 -22.21 -20.59
C PRO A 520 -25.17 -21.60 -20.59
N GLY A 521 -24.62 -21.36 -21.78
CA GLY A 521 -23.28 -20.79 -21.90
C GLY A 521 -23.13 -19.37 -21.33
N VAL A 522 -24.23 -18.58 -21.30
CA VAL A 522 -24.23 -17.25 -20.65
C VAL A 522 -24.20 -17.42 -19.14
N LYS A 523 -25.05 -18.28 -18.59
CA LYS A 523 -25.11 -18.57 -17.15
C LYS A 523 -23.76 -19.06 -16.61
N PHE A 524 -23.12 -20.00 -17.32
CA PHE A 524 -21.80 -20.50 -16.92
C PHE A 524 -20.71 -19.42 -16.95
N LYS A 525 -20.65 -18.64 -18.04
CA LYS A 525 -19.67 -17.54 -18.15
C LYS A 525 -19.88 -16.47 -17.08
N ASP A 526 -21.13 -16.10 -16.79
CA ASP A 526 -21.44 -15.16 -15.73
C ASP A 526 -21.02 -15.71 -14.36
N SER A 527 -21.34 -17.00 -14.08
CA SER A 527 -20.97 -17.67 -12.83
C SER A 527 -19.45 -17.70 -12.62
N GLU A 528 -18.67 -17.98 -13.65
CA GLU A 528 -17.22 -18.01 -13.59
C GLU A 528 -16.63 -16.60 -13.47
N LEU A 529 -17.17 -15.62 -14.20
CA LEU A 529 -16.74 -14.23 -14.12
C LEU A 529 -16.97 -13.62 -12.73
N ILE A 530 -18.13 -13.89 -12.10
CA ILE A 530 -18.46 -13.44 -10.74
C ILE A 530 -17.55 -14.12 -9.70
N GLY A 531 -17.21 -15.40 -9.93
CA GLY A 531 -16.28 -16.15 -9.08
C GLY A 531 -16.88 -16.73 -7.80
N ILE A 532 -18.17 -17.08 -7.77
CA ILE A 532 -18.79 -17.71 -6.60
C ILE A 532 -18.16 -19.09 -6.37
N PRO A 533 -17.71 -19.41 -5.12
CA PRO A 533 -16.89 -20.59 -4.85
C PRO A 533 -17.49 -21.93 -5.22
N ILE A 534 -18.79 -22.10 -5.01
CA ILE A 534 -19.50 -23.36 -5.31
C ILE A 534 -20.57 -23.10 -6.36
N ARG A 535 -20.56 -23.89 -7.44
CA ARG A 535 -21.63 -23.92 -8.43
C ARG A 535 -22.36 -25.27 -8.38
N ILE A 536 -23.67 -25.23 -8.16
CA ILE A 536 -24.58 -26.38 -8.29
C ILE A 536 -25.40 -26.17 -9.54
N THR A 537 -25.30 -27.09 -10.52
CA THR A 537 -26.05 -27.02 -11.77
C THR A 537 -27.22 -28.00 -11.73
N VAL A 538 -28.44 -27.47 -11.85
CA VAL A 538 -29.67 -28.25 -11.94
C VAL A 538 -30.07 -28.36 -13.40
N GLY A 539 -29.85 -29.53 -13.99
CA GLY A 539 -30.05 -29.82 -15.39
C GLY A 539 -30.88 -31.06 -15.64
N ARG A 540 -30.56 -31.80 -16.69
CA ARG A 540 -31.33 -33.00 -17.12
C ARG A 540 -31.35 -34.09 -16.04
N GLY A 541 -30.29 -34.26 -15.28
CA GLY A 541 -30.20 -35.25 -14.19
C GLY A 541 -31.18 -35.01 -13.04
N ALA A 542 -31.82 -33.83 -12.97
CA ALA A 542 -32.76 -33.50 -11.89
C ALA A 542 -33.95 -34.48 -11.81
N ALA A 543 -34.38 -35.04 -12.95
CA ALA A 543 -35.45 -36.07 -12.99
C ALA A 543 -35.03 -37.37 -12.28
N ASP A 544 -33.75 -37.67 -12.24
CA ASP A 544 -33.16 -38.84 -11.58
C ASP A 544 -32.58 -38.46 -10.18
N GLY A 545 -32.87 -37.26 -9.69
CA GLY A 545 -32.36 -36.74 -8.41
C GLY A 545 -30.89 -36.40 -8.40
N MET A 546 -30.28 -36.15 -9.57
CA MET A 546 -28.84 -35.86 -9.73
C MET A 546 -28.58 -34.40 -10.10
N ILE A 547 -27.48 -33.88 -9.60
CA ILE A 547 -26.97 -32.51 -9.89
C ILE A 547 -25.49 -32.56 -10.23
N GLU A 548 -25.01 -31.50 -10.89
CA GLU A 548 -23.57 -31.29 -11.05
C GLU A 548 -23.07 -30.32 -9.97
N TYR A 549 -22.02 -30.71 -9.25
CA TYR A 549 -21.33 -29.90 -8.25
C TYR A 549 -19.92 -29.52 -8.76
N LYS A 550 -19.55 -28.23 -8.68
CA LYS A 550 -18.24 -27.76 -9.10
C LYS A 550 -17.72 -26.70 -8.13
N MET A 551 -16.48 -26.83 -7.66
CA MET A 551 -15.74 -25.75 -7.03
C MET A 551 -15.18 -24.82 -8.11
N ARG A 552 -15.25 -23.49 -7.91
CA ARG A 552 -14.73 -22.50 -8.86
C ARG A 552 -13.21 -22.65 -9.09
N ARG A 553 -12.48 -23.00 -8.05
CA ARG A 553 -11.03 -23.23 -8.09
C ARG A 553 -10.58 -24.56 -8.72
N GLU A 554 -11.52 -25.48 -8.98
CA GLU A 554 -11.24 -26.80 -9.54
C GLU A 554 -11.66 -26.87 -11.01
N ALA A 555 -10.90 -27.60 -11.82
CA ALA A 555 -11.24 -27.81 -13.22
C ALA A 555 -12.46 -28.75 -13.38
N ASP A 556 -12.50 -29.80 -12.57
CA ASP A 556 -13.46 -30.89 -12.72
C ASP A 556 -14.77 -30.62 -11.96
N LYS A 557 -15.85 -31.17 -12.50
CA LYS A 557 -17.16 -31.25 -11.85
C LYS A 557 -17.44 -32.68 -11.46
N VAL A 558 -18.27 -32.86 -10.44
CA VAL A 558 -18.74 -34.16 -10.00
C VAL A 558 -20.27 -34.25 -10.08
N GLU A 559 -20.81 -35.41 -10.45
CA GLU A 559 -22.21 -35.67 -10.35
C GLU A 559 -22.54 -36.29 -8.98
N LEU A 560 -23.50 -35.72 -8.29
CA LEU A 560 -23.94 -36.13 -6.95
C LEU A 560 -25.46 -36.21 -6.91
N SER A 561 -25.99 -37.01 -5.97
CA SER A 561 -27.39 -36.86 -5.63
C SER A 561 -27.66 -35.47 -5.03
N VAL A 562 -28.89 -34.99 -5.10
CA VAL A 562 -29.29 -33.70 -4.53
C VAL A 562 -28.90 -33.58 -3.07
N ASP A 563 -29.16 -34.63 -2.28
CA ASP A 563 -28.89 -34.61 -0.82
C ASP A 563 -27.37 -34.64 -0.51
N GLU A 564 -26.59 -35.43 -1.26
CA GLU A 564 -25.09 -35.42 -1.14
C GLU A 564 -24.51 -34.06 -1.54
N GLY A 565 -25.02 -33.44 -2.61
CA GLY A 565 -24.55 -32.12 -3.05
C GLY A 565 -24.86 -31.03 -2.04
N ILE A 566 -26.02 -31.04 -1.39
CA ILE A 566 -26.36 -30.12 -0.29
C ILE A 566 -25.44 -30.34 0.90
N ALA A 567 -25.26 -31.59 1.34
CA ALA A 567 -24.42 -31.93 2.48
C ALA A 567 -22.96 -31.48 2.25
N LYS A 568 -22.41 -31.77 1.07
CA LYS A 568 -21.06 -31.37 0.68
C LYS A 568 -20.91 -29.85 0.64
N ALA A 569 -21.89 -29.11 0.13
CA ALA A 569 -21.82 -27.64 0.11
C ALA A 569 -21.83 -27.05 1.52
N ILE A 570 -22.67 -27.57 2.43
CA ILE A 570 -22.71 -27.14 3.84
C ILE A 570 -21.40 -27.42 4.53
N GLU A 571 -20.84 -28.62 4.38
CA GLU A 571 -19.54 -28.99 4.95
C GLU A 571 -18.41 -28.06 4.47
N THR A 572 -18.29 -27.88 3.15
CA THR A 572 -17.26 -27.01 2.54
C THR A 572 -17.38 -25.57 3.02
N VAL A 573 -18.61 -25.02 3.02
CA VAL A 573 -18.82 -23.64 3.47
C VAL A 573 -18.48 -23.49 4.95
N ASN A 574 -18.88 -24.42 5.81
CA ASN A 574 -18.59 -24.34 7.23
C ASN A 574 -17.09 -24.47 7.53
N ALA A 575 -16.34 -25.20 6.72
CA ALA A 575 -14.89 -25.32 6.87
C ALA A 575 -14.10 -24.06 6.44
N GLU A 576 -14.65 -23.27 5.49
CA GLU A 576 -13.87 -22.21 4.84
C GLU A 576 -14.42 -20.77 5.03
N LYS A 577 -15.69 -20.61 5.44
CA LYS A 577 -16.40 -19.31 5.44
C LYS A 577 -15.82 -18.23 6.35
N ASP A 578 -15.07 -18.61 7.39
CA ASP A 578 -14.43 -17.68 8.32
C ASP A 578 -12.97 -17.33 7.93
N GLY A 579 -12.42 -17.96 6.90
CA GLY A 579 -11.07 -17.77 6.40
C GLY A 579 -9.98 -18.38 7.28
N ARG A 580 -10.33 -19.01 8.41
CA ARG A 580 -9.33 -19.55 9.37
C ARG A 580 -8.55 -20.75 8.84
N HIS A 581 -9.06 -21.44 7.83
CA HIS A 581 -8.34 -22.54 7.17
C HIS A 581 -7.02 -22.08 6.50
N PHE A 582 -6.87 -20.78 6.19
CA PHE A 582 -5.63 -20.23 5.66
C PHE A 582 -4.46 -20.22 6.66
N PHE A 583 -4.72 -20.23 7.98
CA PHE A 583 -3.67 -20.31 9.00
C PHE A 583 -2.90 -21.64 9.00
N ASN A 584 -3.44 -22.65 8.32
CA ASN A 584 -2.85 -23.99 8.22
C ASN A 584 -2.14 -24.25 6.88
N LYS A 585 -2.04 -23.24 6.03
CA LYS A 585 -1.32 -23.29 4.76
C LYS A 585 0.03 -22.61 4.89
#